data_43c72719e615776c4d4a7a7e39892462
#
_entry.id   43c72719e615776c4d4a7a7e39892462
#
_cell.length_a   1.000
_cell.length_b   1.000
_cell.length_c   1.000
_cell.angle_alpha   90.00
_cell.angle_beta   90.00
_cell.angle_gamma   90.00
#
_symmetry.space_group_name_H-M   'P 1'
#
loop_
_entity.id
_entity.type
_entity.pdbx_description
1 polymer ?
#
loop_
_entity_poly.entity_id
_entity_poly.type
_entity_poly.pdbx_seq_one_letter_code
_entity_poly.pdbx_strand_id
1 'polypeptide(L)'
;MASNLAIARGAASYIPPSSLGFWRWSLVFILMIPFFYKPIIKNFKHLKTELFKLFFLGFTGCCLCSIFPYVAGQTTTVLNMSLIYTSSSIFIVMISTFFYKEKINIIQSIGFLFAFIGVLVVISNGKLSSLLNLEFVEGDLWILGAAVSWALYSVYVLHWKSKFNIFTKFTLIAFFGSASLLPFYIYESFFLGEKFNIEFMPIFWIVIAAVSPGIIAFILYSKIQKYLGASITGFTLYLFVVYGAFYGIFFFDEKLFISHFLGGVLVLLGVYFAKKT
;
A
#
# COMPACT_ATOMS: atom_id res chain seq x y z
N MET A 1 2.41 8.00 -3.24
CA MET A 1 2.19 6.75 -2.46
C MET A 1 2.97 6.75 -1.15
N ALA A 2 4.25 7.08 -1.11
CA ALA A 2 5.00 7.21 0.17
C ALA A 2 4.32 8.15 1.17
N SER A 3 3.68 9.23 0.71
CA SER A 3 2.87 10.13 1.54
C SER A 3 1.77 9.39 2.34
N ASN A 4 1.30 8.20 1.89
CA ASN A 4 0.32 7.44 2.67
C ASN A 4 0.86 6.95 4.01
N LEU A 5 2.15 6.63 4.07
CA LEU A 5 2.80 6.18 5.29
C LEU A 5 3.00 7.36 6.27
N ALA A 6 3.35 8.54 5.73
CA ALA A 6 3.39 9.77 6.53
C ALA A 6 2.00 10.15 7.07
N ILE A 7 0.95 10.00 6.24
CA ILE A 7 -0.45 10.20 6.67
C ILE A 7 -0.83 9.19 7.75
N ALA A 8 -0.46 7.92 7.60
CA ALA A 8 -0.70 6.87 8.58
C ALA A 8 -0.16 7.27 9.97
N ARG A 9 1.05 7.81 10.02
CA ARG A 9 1.67 8.27 11.28
C ARG A 9 1.04 9.57 11.78
N GLY A 10 0.87 10.57 10.90
CA GLY A 10 0.38 11.89 11.28
C GLY A 10 -1.09 11.92 11.68
N ALA A 11 -1.92 11.06 11.09
CA ALA A 11 -3.34 10.98 11.40
C ALA A 11 -3.66 10.13 12.64
N ALA A 12 -2.71 9.33 13.12
CA ALA A 12 -2.93 8.31 14.17
C ALA A 12 -3.54 8.86 15.47
N SER A 13 -3.24 10.11 15.82
CA SER A 13 -3.79 10.78 17.02
C SER A 13 -5.12 11.50 16.78
N TYR A 14 -5.59 11.60 15.55
CA TYR A 14 -6.77 12.40 15.19
C TYR A 14 -7.96 11.58 14.72
N ILE A 15 -7.71 10.43 14.10
CA ILE A 15 -8.76 9.62 13.48
C ILE A 15 -8.38 8.13 13.54
N PRO A 16 -9.32 7.26 13.96
CA PRO A 16 -9.11 5.83 14.01
C PRO A 16 -8.80 5.24 12.63
N PRO A 17 -8.01 4.14 12.56
CA PRO A 17 -7.50 3.56 11.31
C PRO A 17 -8.58 3.18 10.29
N SER A 18 -9.63 2.48 10.73
CA SER A 18 -10.69 2.04 9.82
C SER A 18 -11.56 3.20 9.37
N SER A 19 -11.77 4.18 10.26
CA SER A 19 -12.47 5.43 9.98
C SER A 19 -11.76 6.22 8.89
N LEU A 20 -10.43 6.41 9.02
CA LEU A 20 -9.63 7.08 8.00
C LEU A 20 -9.69 6.34 6.66
N GLY A 21 -9.53 5.02 6.69
CA GLY A 21 -9.60 4.19 5.50
C GLY A 21 -10.94 4.30 4.77
N PHE A 22 -12.03 4.14 5.51
CA PHE A 22 -13.39 4.20 4.98
C PHE A 22 -13.71 5.57 4.37
N TRP A 23 -13.51 6.66 5.11
CA TRP A 23 -13.83 7.99 4.64
C TRP A 23 -12.95 8.44 3.48
N ARG A 24 -11.67 8.08 3.49
CA ARG A 24 -10.77 8.30 2.36
C ARG A 24 -11.31 7.70 1.06
N TRP A 25 -11.63 6.39 1.04
CA TRP A 25 -12.07 5.72 -0.18
C TRP A 25 -13.49 6.06 -0.57
N SER A 26 -14.35 6.37 0.40
CA SER A 26 -15.67 6.95 0.14
C SER A 26 -15.56 8.30 -0.57
N LEU A 27 -14.66 9.16 -0.10
CA LEU A 27 -14.41 10.45 -0.73
C LEU A 27 -13.83 10.29 -2.14
N VAL A 28 -12.88 9.36 -2.35
CA VAL A 28 -12.38 9.04 -3.70
C VAL A 28 -13.53 8.62 -4.63
N PHE A 29 -14.40 7.73 -4.18
CA PHE A 29 -15.56 7.30 -4.97
C PHE A 29 -16.51 8.46 -5.28
N ILE A 30 -16.87 9.26 -4.27
CA ILE A 30 -17.76 10.41 -4.42
C ILE A 30 -17.21 11.45 -5.42
N LEU A 31 -15.90 11.71 -5.36
CA LEU A 31 -15.26 12.64 -6.28
C LEU A 31 -15.16 12.12 -7.72
N MET A 32 -15.03 10.80 -7.90
CA MET A 32 -14.84 10.20 -9.22
C MET A 32 -16.16 9.86 -9.92
N ILE A 33 -17.19 9.45 -9.18
CA ILE A 33 -18.44 8.93 -9.78
C ILE A 33 -19.16 9.92 -10.71
N PRO A 34 -19.22 11.26 -10.44
CA PRO A 34 -19.88 12.19 -11.34
C PRO A 34 -19.31 12.19 -12.76
N PHE A 35 -18.02 11.89 -12.90
CA PHE A 35 -17.33 11.90 -14.20
C PHE A 35 -17.41 10.52 -14.91
N PHE A 36 -17.58 9.43 -14.17
CA PHE A 36 -17.42 8.07 -14.72
C PHE A 36 -18.67 7.17 -14.57
N TYR A 37 -19.84 7.71 -14.13
CA TYR A 37 -21.06 6.91 -14.00
C TYR A 37 -21.64 6.44 -15.35
N LYS A 38 -21.54 7.28 -16.41
CA LYS A 38 -22.10 6.93 -17.74
C LYS A 38 -21.50 5.65 -18.33
N PRO A 39 -20.15 5.46 -18.38
CA PRO A 39 -19.56 4.20 -18.81
C PRO A 39 -19.96 2.99 -17.94
N ILE A 40 -20.21 3.19 -16.65
CA ILE A 40 -20.64 2.12 -15.74
C ILE A 40 -22.05 1.64 -16.11
N ILE A 41 -22.99 2.58 -16.27
CA ILE A 41 -24.37 2.26 -16.66
C ILE A 41 -24.42 1.61 -18.04
N LYS A 42 -23.71 2.17 -19.02
CA LYS A 42 -23.65 1.63 -20.39
C LYS A 42 -23.16 0.19 -20.45
N ASN A 43 -22.23 -0.17 -19.55
CA ASN A 43 -21.59 -1.48 -19.52
C ASN A 43 -22.00 -2.33 -18.30
N PHE A 44 -23.22 -2.14 -17.77
CA PHE A 44 -23.67 -2.79 -16.55
C PHE A 44 -23.63 -4.33 -16.61
N LYS A 45 -23.89 -4.92 -17.80
CA LYS A 45 -23.75 -6.38 -18.00
C LYS A 45 -22.31 -6.85 -17.76
N HIS A 46 -21.32 -6.06 -18.17
CA HIS A 46 -19.90 -6.37 -17.95
C HIS A 46 -19.49 -6.18 -16.48
N LEU A 47 -20.10 -5.21 -15.79
CA LEU A 47 -19.88 -5.04 -14.36
C LEU A 47 -20.21 -6.33 -13.60
N LYS A 48 -21.37 -6.97 -13.90
CA LYS A 48 -21.74 -8.23 -13.27
C LYS A 48 -20.73 -9.36 -13.47
N THR A 49 -20.10 -9.44 -14.63
CA THR A 49 -19.08 -10.47 -14.93
C THR A 49 -17.73 -10.17 -14.28
N GLU A 50 -17.46 -8.93 -13.90
CA GLU A 50 -16.21 -8.49 -13.30
C GLU A 50 -16.31 -8.24 -11.78
N LEU A 51 -17.50 -8.46 -11.16
CA LEU A 51 -17.75 -8.16 -9.75
C LEU A 51 -16.69 -8.73 -8.81
N PHE A 52 -16.41 -10.03 -8.92
CA PHE A 52 -15.40 -10.67 -8.08
C PHE A 52 -14.01 -10.03 -8.23
N LYS A 53 -13.60 -9.73 -9.48
CA LYS A 53 -12.30 -9.10 -9.76
C LYS A 53 -12.21 -7.71 -9.15
N LEU A 54 -13.26 -6.91 -9.32
CA LEU A 54 -13.33 -5.54 -8.80
C LEU A 54 -13.38 -5.52 -7.27
N PHE A 55 -14.16 -6.44 -6.68
CA PHE A 55 -14.19 -6.62 -5.23
C PHE A 55 -12.82 -7.02 -4.68
N PHE A 56 -12.17 -8.03 -5.27
CA PHE A 56 -10.85 -8.48 -4.84
C PHE A 56 -9.80 -7.36 -4.94
N LEU A 57 -9.82 -6.59 -6.03
CA LEU A 57 -8.93 -5.43 -6.20
C LEU A 57 -9.24 -4.31 -5.19
N GLY A 58 -10.51 -4.04 -4.91
CA GLY A 58 -10.92 -3.09 -3.88
C GLY A 58 -10.52 -3.55 -2.48
N PHE A 59 -10.71 -4.82 -2.18
CA PHE A 59 -10.33 -5.41 -0.89
C PHE A 59 -8.81 -5.37 -0.67
N THR A 60 -8.01 -5.86 -1.63
CA THR A 60 -6.55 -5.88 -1.49
C THR A 60 -5.93 -4.49 -1.61
N GLY A 61 -6.27 -3.72 -2.65
CA GLY A 61 -5.64 -2.43 -2.95
C GLY A 61 -6.15 -1.26 -2.11
N CYS A 62 -7.41 -1.29 -1.69
CA CYS A 62 -8.01 -0.18 -0.96
C CYS A 62 -8.26 -0.52 0.52
N CYS A 63 -8.87 -1.66 0.83
CA CYS A 63 -9.20 -2.02 2.20
C CYS A 63 -7.94 -2.40 2.99
N LEU A 64 -7.26 -3.49 2.65
CA LEU A 64 -6.09 -3.95 3.38
C LEU A 64 -4.91 -2.97 3.30
N CYS A 65 -4.67 -2.38 2.13
CA CYS A 65 -3.66 -1.34 1.96
C CYS A 65 -3.99 0.01 2.62
N SER A 66 -5.13 0.14 3.29
CA SER A 66 -5.45 1.26 4.18
C SER A 66 -5.40 0.85 5.64
N ILE A 67 -6.14 -0.19 6.05
CA ILE A 67 -6.19 -0.64 7.44
C ILE A 67 -4.78 -0.94 7.95
N PHE A 68 -4.02 -1.78 7.26
CA PHE A 68 -2.72 -2.21 7.73
C PHE A 68 -1.72 -1.07 7.95
N PRO A 69 -1.49 -0.13 7.00
CA PRO A 69 -0.63 1.01 7.26
C PRO A 69 -1.17 1.94 8.35
N TYR A 70 -2.49 2.12 8.46
CA TYR A 70 -3.05 3.03 9.45
C TYR A 70 -2.99 2.47 10.87
N VAL A 71 -3.16 1.16 11.05
CA VAL A 71 -2.89 0.47 12.33
C VAL A 71 -1.38 0.53 12.63
N ALA A 72 -0.53 0.25 11.65
CA ALA A 72 0.91 0.32 11.81
C ALA A 72 1.40 1.71 12.25
N GLY A 73 0.82 2.77 11.69
CA GLY A 73 1.18 4.14 12.03
C GLY A 73 0.98 4.51 13.50
N GLN A 74 0.21 3.73 14.26
CA GLN A 74 0.05 3.93 15.69
C GLN A 74 1.29 3.49 16.49
N THR A 75 2.04 2.49 16.02
CA THR A 75 3.08 1.82 16.80
C THR A 75 4.47 1.83 16.16
N THR A 76 4.59 2.01 14.85
CA THR A 76 5.89 2.03 14.15
C THR A 76 6.18 3.36 13.46
N THR A 77 7.42 3.55 13.00
CA THR A 77 7.91 4.79 12.38
C THR A 77 7.66 4.82 10.88
N VAL A 78 7.63 6.04 10.28
CA VAL A 78 7.53 6.22 8.83
C VAL A 78 8.73 5.60 8.11
N LEU A 79 9.92 5.67 8.72
CA LEU A 79 11.13 5.04 8.24
C LEU A 79 10.97 3.53 8.12
N ASN A 80 10.58 2.84 9.20
CA ASN A 80 10.35 1.40 9.20
C ASN A 80 9.29 1.02 8.19
N MET A 81 8.12 1.70 8.23
CA MET A 81 7.04 1.46 7.28
C MET A 81 7.52 1.55 5.84
N SER A 82 8.31 2.56 5.51
CA SER A 82 8.79 2.79 4.15
C SER A 82 9.76 1.70 3.69
N LEU A 83 10.69 1.30 4.54
CA LEU A 83 11.66 0.24 4.24
C LEU A 83 10.97 -1.12 4.07
N ILE A 84 10.10 -1.50 5.00
CA ILE A 84 9.38 -2.77 4.96
C ILE A 84 8.44 -2.83 3.75
N TYR A 85 7.74 -1.72 3.45
CA TYR A 85 6.81 -1.68 2.31
C TYR A 85 7.49 -1.89 0.97
N THR A 86 8.79 -1.59 0.82
CA THR A 86 9.54 -1.86 -0.42
C THR A 86 9.62 -3.35 -0.74
N SER A 87 9.48 -4.24 0.25
CA SER A 87 9.41 -5.69 0.04
C SER A 87 8.24 -6.11 -0.85
N SER A 88 7.23 -5.24 -1.00
CA SER A 88 6.12 -5.49 -1.94
C SER A 88 6.58 -5.76 -3.37
N SER A 89 7.72 -5.18 -3.79
CA SER A 89 8.30 -5.45 -5.11
C SER A 89 8.76 -6.90 -5.27
N ILE A 90 9.28 -7.49 -4.19
CA ILE A 90 9.68 -8.91 -4.15
C ILE A 90 8.42 -9.78 -4.30
N PHE A 91 7.39 -9.47 -3.50
CA PHE A 91 6.12 -10.21 -3.57
C PHE A 91 5.44 -10.05 -4.93
N ILE A 92 5.53 -8.87 -5.59
CA ILE A 92 5.04 -8.68 -6.97
C ILE A 92 5.71 -9.68 -7.91
N VAL A 93 7.03 -9.77 -7.88
CA VAL A 93 7.76 -10.69 -8.76
C VAL A 93 7.47 -12.14 -8.41
N MET A 94 7.44 -12.51 -7.13
CA MET A 94 7.09 -13.87 -6.70
C MET A 94 5.70 -14.29 -7.20
N ILE A 95 4.69 -13.44 -7.02
CA ILE A 95 3.31 -13.70 -7.45
C ILE A 95 3.24 -13.78 -8.97
N SER A 96 3.91 -12.86 -9.69
CA SER A 96 3.97 -12.86 -11.17
C SER A 96 4.60 -14.15 -11.70
N THR A 97 5.67 -14.61 -11.07
CA THR A 97 6.33 -15.87 -11.46
C THR A 97 5.44 -17.07 -11.19
N PHE A 98 4.85 -17.17 -10.01
CA PHE A 98 4.07 -18.34 -9.59
C PHE A 98 2.77 -18.45 -10.41
N PHE A 99 2.02 -17.35 -10.55
CA PHE A 99 0.70 -17.38 -11.21
C PHE A 99 0.76 -17.14 -12.72
N TYR A 100 1.73 -16.35 -13.19
CA TYR A 100 1.84 -15.97 -14.60
C TYR A 100 3.06 -16.57 -15.30
N LYS A 101 3.81 -17.43 -14.59
CA LYS A 101 4.97 -18.16 -15.12
C LYS A 101 6.06 -17.24 -15.69
N GLU A 102 6.18 -16.04 -15.16
CA GLU A 102 7.29 -15.15 -15.50
C GLU A 102 8.59 -15.81 -15.02
N LYS A 103 9.58 -15.90 -15.89
CA LYS A 103 10.86 -16.56 -15.58
C LYS A 103 11.69 -15.64 -14.67
N ILE A 104 12.16 -16.16 -13.55
CA ILE A 104 13.15 -15.51 -12.67
C ILE A 104 14.53 -16.09 -12.99
N ASN A 105 15.52 -15.21 -13.18
CA ASN A 105 16.91 -15.64 -13.29
C ASN A 105 17.58 -15.72 -11.90
N ILE A 106 18.73 -16.37 -11.84
CA ILE A 106 19.45 -16.55 -10.56
C ILE A 106 19.87 -15.23 -9.92
N ILE A 107 20.18 -14.20 -10.72
CA ILE A 107 20.58 -12.88 -10.23
C ILE A 107 19.40 -12.20 -9.53
N GLN A 108 18.20 -12.34 -10.10
CA GLN A 108 16.97 -11.82 -9.49
C GLN A 108 16.68 -12.53 -8.16
N SER A 109 16.87 -13.86 -8.10
CA SER A 109 16.70 -14.63 -6.87
C SER A 109 17.66 -14.17 -5.76
N ILE A 110 18.91 -13.90 -6.09
CA ILE A 110 19.89 -13.31 -5.19
C ILE A 110 19.43 -11.91 -4.73
N GLY A 111 18.92 -11.10 -5.65
CA GLY A 111 18.36 -9.79 -5.33
C GLY A 111 17.21 -9.86 -4.30
N PHE A 112 16.32 -10.84 -4.45
CA PHE A 112 15.26 -11.04 -3.47
C PHE A 112 15.78 -11.43 -2.09
N LEU A 113 16.79 -12.28 -2.03
CA LEU A 113 17.41 -12.66 -0.76
C LEU A 113 18.02 -11.44 -0.05
N PHE A 114 18.77 -10.60 -0.77
CA PHE A 114 19.32 -9.37 -0.21
C PHE A 114 18.24 -8.43 0.33
N ALA A 115 17.18 -8.21 -0.44
CA ALA A 115 16.09 -7.34 -0.02
C ALA A 115 15.32 -7.92 1.18
N PHE A 116 15.12 -9.23 1.24
CA PHE A 116 14.49 -9.90 2.38
C PHE A 116 15.34 -9.77 3.65
N ILE A 117 16.65 -10.00 3.56
CA ILE A 117 17.58 -9.81 4.68
C ILE A 117 17.55 -8.34 5.13
N GLY A 118 17.53 -7.39 4.19
CA GLY A 118 17.45 -5.95 4.50
C GLY A 118 16.20 -5.60 5.31
N VAL A 119 15.04 -6.14 4.95
CA VAL A 119 13.79 -5.96 5.71
C VAL A 119 13.92 -6.56 7.12
N LEU A 120 14.48 -7.77 7.26
CA LEU A 120 14.71 -8.39 8.57
C LEU A 120 15.64 -7.56 9.45
N VAL A 121 16.71 -6.97 8.91
CA VAL A 121 17.62 -6.08 9.64
C VAL A 121 16.89 -4.84 10.17
N VAL A 122 15.97 -4.26 9.39
CA VAL A 122 15.15 -3.11 9.84
C VAL A 122 14.20 -3.53 10.96
N ILE A 123 13.42 -4.58 10.75
CA ILE A 123 12.42 -5.06 11.73
C ILE A 123 13.09 -5.44 13.06
N SER A 124 14.27 -6.06 13.01
CA SER A 124 15.01 -6.48 14.21
C SER A 124 15.80 -5.35 14.88
N ASN A 125 15.77 -4.13 14.34
CA ASN A 125 16.66 -3.06 14.75
C ASN A 125 18.16 -3.46 14.76
N GLY A 126 18.53 -4.38 13.88
CA GLY A 126 19.90 -4.90 13.75
C GLY A 126 20.32 -5.87 14.87
N LYS A 127 19.40 -6.30 15.72
CA LYS A 127 19.68 -7.25 16.83
C LYS A 127 19.14 -8.62 16.48
N LEU A 128 20.03 -9.60 16.35
CA LEU A 128 19.63 -11.00 16.09
C LEU A 128 18.80 -11.57 17.24
N SER A 129 19.02 -11.13 18.48
CA SER A 129 18.21 -11.51 19.64
C SER A 129 16.74 -11.15 19.49
N SER A 130 16.43 -10.00 18.90
CA SER A 130 15.04 -9.58 18.67
C SER A 130 14.33 -10.49 17.67
N LEU A 131 15.04 -11.03 16.66
CA LEU A 131 14.49 -12.04 15.76
C LEU A 131 14.26 -13.39 16.47
N LEU A 132 15.20 -13.79 17.32
CA LEU A 132 15.11 -15.08 18.05
C LEU A 132 14.05 -15.06 19.14
N ASN A 133 13.88 -13.91 19.81
CA ASN A 133 12.90 -13.74 20.88
C ASN A 133 11.52 -13.29 20.37
N LEU A 134 11.35 -13.11 19.04
CA LEU A 134 10.13 -12.58 18.41
C LEU A 134 9.69 -11.21 18.97
N GLU A 135 10.66 -10.38 19.35
CA GLU A 135 10.44 -9.02 19.82
C GLU A 135 10.24 -8.06 18.62
N PHE A 136 9.13 -8.22 17.93
CA PHE A 136 8.77 -7.35 16.80
C PHE A 136 7.85 -6.23 17.26
N VAL A 137 7.99 -5.07 16.64
CA VAL A 137 6.98 -4.02 16.75
C VAL A 137 5.77 -4.47 15.94
N GLU A 138 4.60 -4.48 16.58
CA GLU A 138 3.35 -4.95 15.94
C GLU A 138 3.08 -4.25 14.60
N GLY A 139 3.34 -2.94 14.54
CA GLY A 139 3.17 -2.15 13.32
C GLY A 139 4.02 -2.61 12.14
N ASP A 140 5.21 -3.16 12.40
CA ASP A 140 6.08 -3.66 11.32
C ASP A 140 5.48 -4.90 10.64
N LEU A 141 4.78 -5.75 11.40
CA LEU A 141 4.04 -6.89 10.86
C LEU A 141 2.83 -6.46 10.04
N TRP A 142 2.10 -5.44 10.49
CA TRP A 142 0.99 -4.87 9.73
C TRP A 142 1.47 -4.31 8.38
N ILE A 143 2.61 -3.63 8.34
CA ILE A 143 3.19 -3.14 7.09
C ILE A 143 3.63 -4.26 6.17
N LEU A 144 4.15 -5.37 6.69
CA LEU A 144 4.46 -6.54 5.88
C LEU A 144 3.19 -7.09 5.22
N GLY A 145 2.09 -7.19 5.98
CA GLY A 145 0.78 -7.54 5.44
C GLY A 145 0.30 -6.57 4.34
N ALA A 146 0.53 -5.27 4.52
CA ALA A 146 0.23 -4.26 3.51
C ALA A 146 1.06 -4.46 2.23
N ALA A 147 2.35 -4.81 2.37
CA ALA A 147 3.24 -5.08 1.24
C ALA A 147 2.78 -6.27 0.40
N VAL A 148 2.33 -7.35 1.05
CA VAL A 148 1.73 -8.52 0.38
C VAL A 148 0.43 -8.13 -0.32
N SER A 149 -0.46 -7.41 0.36
CA SER A 149 -1.75 -6.96 -0.18
C SER A 149 -1.57 -6.06 -1.40
N TRP A 150 -0.59 -5.15 -1.35
CA TRP A 150 -0.22 -4.31 -2.49
C TRP A 150 0.31 -5.12 -3.67
N ALA A 151 1.10 -6.15 -3.40
CA ALA A 151 1.62 -7.02 -4.45
C ALA A 151 0.49 -7.78 -5.16
N LEU A 152 -0.46 -8.33 -4.41
CA LEU A 152 -1.66 -8.96 -4.97
C LEU A 152 -2.43 -7.97 -5.85
N TYR A 153 -2.76 -6.78 -5.32
CA TYR A 153 -3.42 -5.73 -6.09
C TYR A 153 -2.65 -5.40 -7.38
N SER A 154 -1.35 -5.15 -7.26
CA SER A 154 -0.49 -4.70 -8.36
C SER A 154 -0.44 -5.71 -9.50
N VAL A 155 -0.29 -6.99 -9.20
CA VAL A 155 -0.25 -8.06 -10.20
C VAL A 155 -1.61 -8.24 -10.86
N TYR A 156 -2.66 -8.37 -10.07
CA TYR A 156 -3.99 -8.68 -10.61
C TYR A 156 -4.65 -7.49 -11.33
N VAL A 157 -4.39 -6.24 -10.90
CA VAL A 157 -4.93 -5.07 -11.61
C VAL A 157 -4.40 -4.96 -13.03
N LEU A 158 -3.16 -5.41 -13.27
CA LEU A 158 -2.54 -5.45 -14.60
C LEU A 158 -3.05 -6.62 -15.43
N HIS A 159 -3.01 -7.84 -14.87
CA HIS A 159 -3.29 -9.07 -15.62
C HIS A 159 -4.78 -9.32 -15.84
N TRP A 160 -5.63 -8.88 -14.94
CA TRP A 160 -7.09 -9.02 -15.13
C TRP A 160 -7.60 -7.94 -16.07
N LYS A 161 -7.70 -8.32 -17.34
CA LYS A 161 -8.28 -7.46 -18.38
C LYS A 161 -9.70 -7.04 -17.97
N SER A 162 -10.02 -5.77 -18.19
CA SER A 162 -11.34 -5.18 -17.96
C SER A 162 -11.79 -4.46 -19.23
N LYS A 163 -13.09 -4.40 -19.45
CA LYS A 163 -13.70 -3.60 -20.50
C LYS A 163 -13.83 -2.12 -20.12
N PHE A 164 -13.65 -1.81 -18.84
CA PHE A 164 -13.63 -0.45 -18.34
C PHE A 164 -12.28 0.22 -18.58
N ASN A 165 -12.28 1.51 -18.91
CA ASN A 165 -11.05 2.29 -18.95
C ASN A 165 -10.44 2.42 -17.53
N ILE A 166 -9.18 2.85 -17.45
CA ILE A 166 -8.44 2.95 -16.18
C ILE A 166 -9.21 3.75 -15.12
N PHE A 167 -9.80 4.87 -15.48
CA PHE A 167 -10.50 5.75 -14.55
C PHE A 167 -11.80 5.12 -14.05
N THR A 168 -12.61 4.55 -14.96
CA THR A 168 -13.86 3.87 -14.60
C THR A 168 -13.58 2.63 -13.73
N LYS A 169 -12.56 1.82 -14.11
CA LYS A 169 -12.12 0.66 -13.32
C LYS A 169 -11.68 1.09 -11.92
N PHE A 170 -10.92 2.18 -11.82
CA PHE A 170 -10.48 2.72 -10.54
C PHE A 170 -11.64 3.23 -9.68
N THR A 171 -12.63 3.93 -10.26
CA THR A 171 -13.85 4.36 -9.56
C THR A 171 -14.60 3.17 -8.96
N LEU A 172 -14.72 2.07 -9.70
CA LEU A 172 -15.35 0.83 -9.21
C LEU A 172 -14.51 0.16 -8.11
N ILE A 173 -13.19 0.12 -8.26
CA ILE A 173 -12.28 -0.39 -7.22
C ILE A 173 -12.41 0.43 -5.94
N ALA A 174 -12.49 1.76 -6.02
CA ALA A 174 -12.70 2.63 -4.86
C ALA A 174 -14.05 2.36 -4.17
N PHE A 175 -15.11 2.12 -4.93
CA PHE A 175 -16.42 1.72 -4.39
C PHE A 175 -16.33 0.40 -3.61
N PHE A 176 -15.80 -0.65 -4.22
CA PHE A 176 -15.67 -1.94 -3.54
C PHE A 176 -14.68 -1.90 -2.36
N GLY A 177 -13.64 -1.08 -2.45
CA GLY A 177 -12.73 -0.83 -1.34
C GLY A 177 -13.42 -0.15 -0.16
N SER A 178 -14.19 0.89 -0.41
CA SER A 178 -15.02 1.55 0.61
C SER A 178 -16.05 0.60 1.21
N ALA A 179 -16.76 -0.16 0.36
CA ALA A 179 -17.74 -1.15 0.83
C ALA A 179 -17.08 -2.24 1.70
N SER A 180 -15.87 -2.68 1.36
CA SER A 180 -15.11 -3.64 2.16
C SER A 180 -14.63 -3.06 3.50
N LEU A 181 -14.39 -1.76 3.58
CA LEU A 181 -13.99 -1.06 4.80
C LEU A 181 -15.17 -0.78 5.74
N LEU A 182 -16.39 -0.74 5.22
CA LEU A 182 -17.57 -0.41 6.00
C LEU A 182 -17.76 -1.30 7.26
N PRO A 183 -17.63 -2.64 7.19
CA PRO A 183 -17.73 -3.48 8.39
C PRO A 183 -16.70 -3.13 9.46
N PHE A 184 -15.45 -2.84 9.07
CA PHE A 184 -14.39 -2.46 10.00
C PHE A 184 -14.64 -1.08 10.62
N TYR A 185 -15.11 -0.12 9.82
CA TYR A 185 -15.52 1.19 10.31
C TYR A 185 -16.68 1.09 11.31
N ILE A 186 -17.70 0.27 11.03
CA ILE A 186 -18.83 0.04 11.93
C ILE A 186 -18.32 -0.60 13.24
N TYR A 187 -17.48 -1.63 13.12
CA TYR A 187 -16.92 -2.30 14.29
C TYR A 187 -16.12 -1.32 15.18
N GLU A 188 -15.21 -0.56 14.59
CA GLU A 188 -14.37 0.45 15.28
C GLU A 188 -15.23 1.52 15.96
N SER A 189 -16.20 2.09 15.23
CA SER A 189 -16.99 3.24 15.73
C SER A 189 -18.11 2.86 16.72
N PHE A 190 -18.75 1.69 16.55
CA PHE A 190 -19.93 1.32 17.33
C PHE A 190 -19.63 0.28 18.42
N PHE A 191 -18.70 -0.64 18.19
CA PHE A 191 -18.36 -1.70 19.14
C PHE A 191 -17.16 -1.34 20.01
N LEU A 192 -16.11 -0.71 19.45
CA LEU A 192 -14.97 -0.23 20.22
C LEU A 192 -15.19 1.18 20.78
N GLY A 193 -16.19 1.90 20.29
CA GLY A 193 -16.48 3.27 20.71
C GLY A 193 -15.46 4.31 20.21
N GLU A 194 -14.55 3.92 19.34
CA GLU A 194 -13.53 4.81 18.78
C GLU A 194 -14.14 5.69 17.69
N LYS A 195 -14.40 6.95 18.05
CA LYS A 195 -14.96 7.96 17.15
C LYS A 195 -13.99 9.11 17.01
N PHE A 196 -14.08 9.81 15.89
CA PHE A 196 -13.38 11.08 15.70
C PHE A 196 -14.40 12.22 15.62
N ASN A 197 -14.00 13.40 16.06
CA ASN A 197 -14.80 14.61 15.91
C ASN A 197 -14.64 15.18 14.51
N ILE A 198 -15.70 15.78 13.98
CA ILE A 198 -15.67 16.47 12.68
C ILE A 198 -15.00 17.84 12.89
N GLU A 199 -13.67 17.82 12.92
CA GLU A 199 -12.81 18.98 13.11
C GLU A 199 -11.87 19.15 11.91
N PHE A 200 -11.12 20.26 11.88
CA PHE A 200 -10.21 20.55 10.77
C PHE A 200 -9.19 19.45 10.51
N MET A 201 -8.52 18.93 11.54
CA MET A 201 -7.43 17.95 11.37
C MET A 201 -7.90 16.60 10.83
N PRO A 202 -8.93 15.93 11.36
CA PRO A 202 -9.47 14.71 10.74
C PRO A 202 -9.89 14.91 9.29
N ILE A 203 -10.60 16.01 8.99
CA ILE A 203 -11.01 16.31 7.61
C ILE A 203 -9.80 16.53 6.71
N PHE A 204 -8.81 17.28 7.16
CA PHE A 204 -7.56 17.50 6.44
C PHE A 204 -6.88 16.17 6.08
N TRP A 205 -6.74 15.25 7.05
CA TRP A 205 -6.13 13.94 6.80
C TRP A 205 -6.94 13.08 5.83
N ILE A 206 -8.27 13.09 5.93
CA ILE A 206 -9.14 12.38 4.98
C ILE A 206 -8.96 12.91 3.55
N VAL A 207 -9.01 14.24 3.39
CA VAL A 207 -8.91 14.89 2.07
C VAL A 207 -7.54 14.66 1.44
N ILE A 208 -6.46 14.88 2.17
CA ILE A 208 -5.11 14.70 1.63
C ILE A 208 -4.84 13.22 1.31
N ALA A 209 -5.37 12.29 2.12
CA ALA A 209 -5.27 10.85 1.86
C ALA A 209 -6.07 10.43 0.62
N ALA A 210 -7.24 11.02 0.39
CA ALA A 210 -8.06 10.73 -0.78
C ALA A 210 -7.41 11.27 -2.07
N VAL A 211 -6.93 12.51 -2.05
CA VAL A 211 -6.42 13.17 -3.25
C VAL A 211 -5.02 12.70 -3.61
N SER A 212 -4.05 12.83 -2.69
CA SER A 212 -2.62 12.59 -2.99
C SER A 212 -2.31 11.10 -3.18
N PRO A 213 -2.27 10.24 -2.15
CA PRO A 213 -2.01 8.81 -2.36
C PRO A 213 -3.22 8.04 -2.90
N GLY A 214 -4.43 8.57 -2.81
CA GLY A 214 -5.64 7.97 -3.38
C GLY A 214 -5.73 8.20 -4.88
N ILE A 215 -6.31 9.31 -5.34
CA ILE A 215 -6.62 9.54 -6.76
C ILE A 215 -5.34 9.65 -7.58
N ILE A 216 -4.45 10.60 -7.23
CA ILE A 216 -3.30 10.93 -8.07
C ILE A 216 -2.35 9.72 -8.17
N ALA A 217 -1.94 9.17 -7.04
CA ALA A 217 -0.93 8.11 -7.04
C ALA A 217 -1.43 6.81 -7.66
N PHE A 218 -2.68 6.38 -7.41
CA PHE A 218 -3.22 5.15 -8.00
C PHE A 218 -3.40 5.26 -9.52
N ILE A 219 -3.88 6.41 -10.01
CA ILE A 219 -4.05 6.64 -11.46
C ILE A 219 -2.68 6.67 -12.15
N LEU A 220 -1.70 7.39 -11.59
CA LEU A 220 -0.36 7.45 -12.14
C LEU A 220 0.31 6.07 -12.12
N TYR A 221 0.21 5.34 -11.00
CA TYR A 221 0.75 3.98 -10.89
C TYR A 221 0.13 3.04 -11.93
N SER A 222 -1.20 3.05 -12.09
CA SER A 222 -1.87 2.24 -13.10
C SER A 222 -1.49 2.62 -14.54
N LYS A 223 -1.26 3.91 -14.81
CA LYS A 223 -0.74 4.34 -16.12
C LYS A 223 0.68 3.84 -16.36
N ILE A 224 1.58 3.99 -15.39
CA ILE A 224 2.96 3.50 -15.49
C ILE A 224 2.98 1.98 -15.73
N GLN A 225 2.17 1.23 -14.96
CA GLN A 225 2.05 -0.23 -15.14
C GLN A 225 1.60 -0.61 -16.55
N LYS A 226 0.68 0.14 -17.13
CA LYS A 226 0.20 -0.15 -18.49
C LYS A 226 1.32 -0.03 -19.54
N TYR A 227 2.28 0.88 -19.34
CA TYR A 227 3.39 1.09 -20.27
C TYR A 227 4.62 0.25 -19.97
N LEU A 228 4.94 0.02 -18.70
CA LEU A 228 6.19 -0.60 -18.26
C LEU A 228 6.03 -2.02 -17.70
N GLY A 229 4.79 -2.46 -17.48
CA GLY A 229 4.51 -3.73 -16.81
C GLY A 229 4.60 -3.67 -15.28
N ALA A 230 4.21 -4.77 -14.58
CA ALA A 230 4.15 -4.79 -13.12
C ALA A 230 5.55 -4.75 -12.50
N SER A 231 6.47 -5.57 -12.99
CA SER A 231 7.81 -5.71 -12.43
C SER A 231 8.59 -4.39 -12.46
N ILE A 232 8.63 -3.71 -13.62
CA ILE A 232 9.35 -2.42 -13.73
C ILE A 232 8.66 -1.33 -12.91
N THR A 233 7.33 -1.30 -12.88
CA THR A 233 6.60 -0.34 -12.03
C THR A 233 6.83 -0.59 -10.56
N GLY A 234 7.01 -1.84 -10.13
CA GLY A 234 7.40 -2.20 -8.78
C GLY A 234 8.67 -1.48 -8.31
N PHE A 235 9.62 -1.19 -9.19
CA PHE A 235 10.82 -0.43 -8.83
C PHE A 235 10.54 1.00 -8.39
N THR A 236 9.43 1.62 -8.76
CA THR A 236 9.07 2.94 -8.25
C THR A 236 8.79 2.94 -6.74
N LEU A 237 8.50 1.77 -6.16
CA LEU A 237 8.28 1.63 -4.72
C LEU A 237 9.56 1.83 -3.89
N TYR A 238 10.74 1.74 -4.50
CA TYR A 238 12.00 2.00 -3.81
C TYR A 238 12.23 3.47 -3.48
N LEU A 239 11.56 4.36 -4.20
CA LEU A 239 11.50 5.75 -3.82
C LEU A 239 10.84 5.95 -2.45
N PHE A 240 10.11 4.95 -1.94
CA PHE A 240 9.58 4.99 -0.58
C PHE A 240 10.67 5.12 0.48
N VAL A 241 11.84 4.50 0.28
CA VAL A 241 12.98 4.63 1.19
C VAL A 241 13.40 6.09 1.31
N VAL A 242 13.56 6.76 0.16
CA VAL A 242 14.00 8.17 0.11
C VAL A 242 12.93 9.10 0.68
N TYR A 243 11.69 8.96 0.22
CA TYR A 243 10.58 9.79 0.70
C TYR A 243 10.20 9.46 2.15
N GLY A 244 10.30 8.19 2.57
CA GLY A 244 10.07 7.79 3.94
C GLY A 244 11.07 8.40 4.90
N ALA A 245 12.37 8.39 4.54
CA ALA A 245 13.41 9.07 5.31
C ALA A 245 13.16 10.58 5.36
N PHE A 246 12.79 11.19 4.23
CA PHE A 246 12.45 12.61 4.20
C PHE A 246 11.25 12.92 5.13
N TYR A 247 10.15 12.20 5.00
CA TYR A 247 8.98 12.44 5.86
C TYR A 247 9.26 12.14 7.32
N GLY A 248 9.92 11.02 7.63
CA GLY A 248 10.22 10.61 9.00
C GLY A 248 11.08 11.64 9.73
N ILE A 249 12.16 12.09 9.09
CA ILE A 249 13.08 13.07 9.72
C ILE A 249 12.44 14.45 9.81
N PHE A 250 11.89 14.99 8.71
CA PHE A 250 11.47 16.40 8.66
C PHE A 250 10.11 16.67 9.30
N PHE A 251 9.22 15.68 9.40
CA PHE A 251 7.85 15.89 9.91
C PHE A 251 7.57 15.16 11.22
N PHE A 252 8.39 14.15 11.58
CA PHE A 252 8.15 13.31 12.76
C PHE A 252 9.36 13.21 13.69
N ASP A 253 10.44 13.98 13.43
CA ASP A 253 11.66 13.98 14.24
C ASP A 253 12.25 12.58 14.46
N GLU A 254 12.05 11.65 13.51
CA GLU A 254 12.53 10.27 13.60
C GLU A 254 14.05 10.20 13.48
N LYS A 255 14.68 9.40 14.34
CA LYS A 255 16.12 9.22 14.33
C LYS A 255 16.51 8.08 13.39
N LEU A 256 17.53 8.33 12.57
CA LEU A 256 18.15 7.29 11.78
C LEU A 256 19.04 6.39 12.66
N PHE A 257 18.74 5.11 12.70
CA PHE A 257 19.60 4.10 13.30
C PHE A 257 20.47 3.42 12.23
N ILE A 258 21.57 2.80 12.66
CA ILE A 258 22.46 2.02 11.78
C ILE A 258 21.69 0.91 11.06
N SER A 259 20.69 0.31 11.71
CA SER A 259 19.80 -0.70 11.12
C SER A 259 19.03 -0.18 9.91
N HIS A 260 18.55 1.08 9.94
CA HIS A 260 17.87 1.69 8.79
C HIS A 260 18.82 1.87 7.61
N PHE A 261 20.05 2.29 7.88
CA PHE A 261 21.07 2.47 6.85
C PHE A 261 21.48 1.11 6.22
N LEU A 262 21.85 0.14 7.06
CA LEU A 262 22.25 -1.20 6.59
C LEU A 262 21.11 -1.92 5.88
N GLY A 263 19.93 -1.91 6.47
CA GLY A 263 18.74 -2.52 5.86
C GLY A 263 18.35 -1.83 4.55
N GLY A 264 18.39 -0.50 4.49
CA GLY A 264 18.14 0.27 3.29
C GLY A 264 19.15 -0.05 2.16
N VAL A 265 20.44 -0.12 2.47
CA VAL A 265 21.46 -0.52 1.49
C VAL A 265 21.22 -1.93 0.97
N LEU A 266 20.92 -2.91 1.85
CA LEU A 266 20.60 -4.28 1.44
C LEU A 266 19.35 -4.34 0.56
N VAL A 267 18.28 -3.63 0.92
CA VAL A 267 17.09 -3.53 0.10
C VAL A 267 17.41 -2.95 -1.27
N LEU A 268 18.14 -1.83 -1.36
CA LEU A 268 18.50 -1.20 -2.62
C LEU A 268 19.42 -2.07 -3.50
N LEU A 269 20.36 -2.79 -2.91
CA LEU A 269 21.20 -3.77 -3.62
C LEU A 269 20.34 -4.92 -4.15
N GLY A 270 19.43 -5.44 -3.32
CA GLY A 270 18.49 -6.48 -3.72
C GLY A 270 17.69 -6.09 -4.96
N VAL A 271 17.23 -4.85 -5.00
CA VAL A 271 16.54 -4.25 -6.15
C VAL A 271 17.40 -4.15 -7.38
N TYR A 272 18.61 -3.63 -7.18
CA TYR A 272 19.55 -3.49 -8.28
C TYR A 272 19.79 -4.84 -8.98
N PHE A 273 19.98 -5.91 -8.21
CA PHE A 273 20.12 -7.25 -8.77
C PHE A 273 18.81 -7.79 -9.37
N ALA A 274 17.67 -7.54 -8.71
CA ALA A 274 16.38 -7.97 -9.23
C ALA A 274 16.00 -7.31 -10.57
N LYS A 275 16.55 -6.13 -10.87
CA LYS A 275 16.35 -5.43 -12.15
C LYS A 275 17.20 -6.02 -13.29
N LYS A 276 18.30 -6.70 -12.99
CA LYS A 276 19.23 -7.18 -14.00
C LYS A 276 18.62 -8.39 -14.74
N THR A 277 18.08 -8.12 -15.93
CA THR A 277 17.60 -9.11 -16.89
C THR A 277 18.75 -9.78 -17.61
#